data_d7c27fe618b4970d092010f334170b4b
#
_entry.id   d7c27fe618b4970d092010f334170b4b
#
_cell.length_a   1.000
_cell.length_b   1.000
_cell.length_c   1.000
_cell.angle_alpha   90.00
_cell.angle_beta   90.00
_cell.angle_gamma   90.00
#
_symmetry.space_group_name_H-M   'P 1'
#
loop_
_entity.id
_entity.type
_entity.pdbx_description
1 polymer ?
#
loop_
_entity_poly.entity_id
_entity_poly.type
_entity_poly.pdbx_seq_one_letter_code
_entity_poly.pdbx_strand_id
1 'polypeptide(L)'
;DPGQPGYLTVAAVDEGILQLTDFASPDPVQYFLGKRRLGMQLLDLYGKLIEAGGRPGQLKVGGDADSRQLDASGVRTVKTLALFSGPVALDAGGQAKIPLALPDFNGQLRLMAVAWDRNRLGRAEAAPLVRDPLAAHLYLPRFLAPEDENRVSASVQNLSAPPGDYHIRLSVDGAVAIGEPATFTFTVADSAVQNVESRTFNLRALQPGVGQVRLHLDGPNGFQLVREAEIGVRPAQAITTTRAAK
;
A
#
# COMPACT_ATOMS: atom_id res chain seq x y z
N ASP A 1 -33.97 -0.61 -15.46
CA ASP A 1 -34.84 -0.78 -16.60
C ASP A 1 -34.13 -0.30 -17.85
N PRO A 2 -34.12 -1.08 -18.93
CA PRO A 2 -33.61 -0.62 -20.22
C PRO A 2 -34.28 0.69 -20.62
N GLY A 3 -33.49 1.75 -20.85
CA GLY A 3 -34.01 3.05 -21.29
C GLY A 3 -34.10 4.14 -20.21
N GLN A 4 -33.84 3.84 -18.93
CA GLN A 4 -33.68 4.90 -17.93
C GLN A 4 -32.18 5.16 -17.65
N PRO A 5 -31.78 6.44 -17.53
CA PRO A 5 -30.40 6.75 -17.21
C PRO A 5 -30.06 6.25 -15.79
N GLY A 6 -29.16 5.32 -15.71
CA GLY A 6 -28.58 4.83 -14.45
C GLY A 6 -27.14 5.28 -14.31
N TYR A 7 -26.67 5.33 -13.10
CA TYR A 7 -25.30 5.70 -12.76
C TYR A 7 -24.67 4.65 -11.84
N LEU A 8 -23.37 4.55 -11.92
CA LEU A 8 -22.57 3.65 -11.11
C LEU A 8 -21.32 4.39 -10.59
N THR A 9 -20.95 4.15 -9.34
CA THR A 9 -19.63 4.47 -8.81
C THR A 9 -18.94 3.19 -8.39
N VAL A 10 -17.61 3.14 -8.57
CA VAL A 10 -16.78 2.04 -8.11
C VAL A 10 -15.61 2.60 -7.32
N ALA A 11 -15.41 2.06 -6.13
CA ALA A 11 -14.20 2.26 -5.34
C ALA A 11 -13.41 0.95 -5.29
N ALA A 12 -12.09 1.03 -5.47
CA ALA A 12 -11.16 -0.08 -5.31
C ALA A 12 -10.14 0.29 -4.23
N VAL A 13 -10.19 -0.37 -3.10
CA VAL A 13 -9.38 -0.04 -1.93
C VAL A 13 -8.65 -1.28 -1.44
N ASP A 14 -7.43 -1.09 -0.96
CA ASP A 14 -6.65 -2.14 -0.31
C ASP A 14 -7.42 -2.69 0.90
N GLU A 15 -7.68 -3.99 0.88
CA GLU A 15 -8.40 -4.70 1.95
C GLU A 15 -7.71 -4.55 3.30
N GLY A 16 -6.37 -4.54 3.33
CA GLY A 16 -5.62 -4.39 4.57
C GLY A 16 -5.90 -3.07 5.29
N ILE A 17 -6.08 -1.97 4.54
CA ILE A 17 -6.43 -0.67 5.11
C ILE A 17 -7.86 -0.68 5.65
N LEU A 18 -8.79 -1.26 4.90
CA LEU A 18 -10.19 -1.33 5.31
C LEU A 18 -10.34 -2.14 6.60
N GLN A 19 -9.56 -3.20 6.77
CA GLN A 19 -9.51 -3.99 8.01
C GLN A 19 -8.90 -3.22 9.18
N LEU A 20 -7.83 -2.46 8.94
CA LEU A 20 -7.20 -1.64 9.99
C LEU A 20 -8.10 -0.50 10.48
N THR A 21 -8.96 0.01 9.62
CA THR A 21 -9.88 1.11 9.94
C THR A 21 -11.28 0.65 10.32
N ASP A 22 -11.53 -0.67 10.32
CA ASP A 22 -12.86 -1.27 10.51
C ASP A 22 -13.92 -0.65 9.58
N PHE A 23 -13.50 -0.34 8.35
CA PHE A 23 -14.34 0.32 7.37
C PHE A 23 -15.34 -0.66 6.77
N ALA A 24 -16.63 -0.40 6.99
CA ALA A 24 -17.72 -1.14 6.36
C ALA A 24 -18.00 -0.63 4.95
N SER A 25 -18.28 -1.55 4.02
CA SER A 25 -18.66 -1.18 2.66
C SER A 25 -19.92 -0.30 2.65
N PRO A 26 -20.00 0.69 1.76
CA PRO A 26 -21.13 1.61 1.70
C PRO A 26 -22.46 0.87 1.53
N ASP A 27 -23.41 1.16 2.40
CA ASP A 27 -24.79 0.69 2.30
C ASP A 27 -25.74 1.88 2.13
N PRO A 28 -26.05 2.26 0.89
CA PRO A 28 -26.89 3.41 0.64
C PRO A 28 -28.34 3.22 1.13
N VAL A 29 -28.83 1.98 1.17
CA VAL A 29 -30.16 1.69 1.69
C VAL A 29 -30.21 1.95 3.19
N GLN A 30 -29.25 1.45 3.93
CA GLN A 30 -29.14 1.71 5.35
C GLN A 30 -28.87 3.20 5.64
N TYR A 31 -28.08 3.85 4.81
CA TYR A 31 -27.79 5.28 4.97
C TYR A 31 -29.02 6.17 4.82
N PHE A 32 -29.86 5.93 3.81
CA PHE A 32 -31.03 6.77 3.52
C PHE A 32 -32.30 6.33 4.27
N LEU A 33 -32.49 5.02 4.46
CA LEU A 33 -33.72 4.44 5.00
C LEU A 33 -33.53 3.80 6.38
N GLY A 34 -32.29 3.68 6.86
CA GLY A 34 -31.98 3.12 8.16
C GLY A 34 -32.39 4.02 9.32
N LYS A 35 -32.52 3.43 10.49
CA LYS A 35 -32.76 4.17 11.74
C LYS A 35 -31.54 5.07 12.03
N ARG A 36 -31.77 6.35 12.13
CA ARG A 36 -30.73 7.31 12.50
C ARG A 36 -30.55 7.33 14.01
N ARG A 37 -29.30 7.33 14.46
CA ARG A 37 -29.00 7.55 15.87
C ARG A 37 -29.34 8.99 16.21
N LEU A 38 -30.11 9.18 17.26
CA LEU A 38 -30.39 10.51 17.79
C LEU A 38 -29.06 11.11 18.28
N GLY A 39 -28.53 12.13 17.58
CA GLY A 39 -27.28 12.81 17.94
C GLY A 39 -27.40 13.78 19.12
N MET A 40 -28.42 13.62 19.92
CA MET A 40 -28.64 14.41 21.14
C MET A 40 -28.26 13.58 22.37
N GLN A 41 -27.48 14.16 23.27
CA GLN A 41 -27.39 13.66 24.63
C GLN A 41 -28.67 14.11 25.38
N LEU A 42 -29.55 13.15 25.62
CA LEU A 42 -30.63 13.36 26.59
C LEU A 42 -30.03 13.38 28.00
N LEU A 43 -29.75 14.55 28.51
CA LEU A 43 -29.44 14.71 29.93
C LEU A 43 -30.77 14.61 30.69
N ASP A 44 -31.00 13.49 31.34
CA ASP A 44 -32.07 13.38 32.33
C ASP A 44 -31.61 14.09 33.60
N LEU A 45 -32.18 15.29 33.78
CA LEU A 45 -31.90 16.11 34.97
C LEU A 45 -32.71 15.67 36.17
N TYR A 46 -33.68 14.75 36.04
CA TYR A 46 -34.49 14.28 37.14
C TYR A 46 -33.68 13.62 38.26
N GLY A 47 -32.64 12.85 37.90
CA GLY A 47 -31.73 12.25 38.86
C GLY A 47 -30.93 13.27 39.67
N LYS A 48 -30.64 14.45 39.10
CA LYS A 48 -29.93 15.54 39.80
C LYS A 48 -30.81 16.35 40.73
N LEU A 49 -32.13 16.35 40.54
CA LEU A 49 -33.10 17.01 41.43
C LEU A 49 -33.35 16.20 42.70
N ILE A 50 -33.05 14.92 42.72
CA ILE A 50 -33.26 14.03 43.88
C ILE A 50 -31.99 13.96 44.76
N GLU A 51 -30.81 14.24 44.24
CA GLU A 51 -29.56 14.32 45.01
C GLU A 51 -29.22 15.75 45.44
N ALA A 52 -30.10 16.36 46.20
CA ALA A 52 -29.78 17.59 46.92
C ALA A 52 -28.88 17.25 48.12
N GLY A 53 -27.60 17.00 47.93
CA GLY A 53 -26.66 16.72 49.02
C GLY A 53 -25.30 16.18 48.65
N GLY A 54 -25.04 15.89 47.38
CA GLY A 54 -23.76 15.33 46.92
C GLY A 54 -22.79 16.41 46.38
N ARG A 55 -21.56 16.41 46.87
CA ARG A 55 -20.46 17.28 46.40
C ARG A 55 -20.25 17.14 44.89
N PRO A 56 -19.99 18.22 44.13
CA PRO A 56 -19.72 18.14 42.70
C PRO A 56 -18.39 17.37 42.48
N GLY A 57 -18.51 16.15 41.97
CA GLY A 57 -17.37 15.39 41.50
C GLY A 57 -16.81 16.04 40.25
N GLN A 58 -15.53 16.39 40.25
CA GLN A 58 -14.81 16.81 39.06
C GLN A 58 -14.81 15.67 38.05
N LEU A 59 -15.42 15.88 36.90
CA LEU A 59 -15.22 15.05 35.71
C LEU A 59 -13.77 15.24 35.25
N LYS A 60 -12.90 14.26 35.54
CA LYS A 60 -11.63 14.14 34.85
C LYS A 60 -11.91 13.77 33.41
N VAL A 61 -11.85 14.73 32.51
CA VAL A 61 -11.69 14.48 31.09
C VAL A 61 -10.22 14.13 30.89
N GLY A 62 -9.91 12.84 30.97
CA GLY A 62 -8.60 12.29 30.60
C GLY A 62 -8.62 11.98 29.11
N GLY A 63 -8.19 12.92 28.30
CA GLY A 63 -7.92 12.75 26.89
C GLY A 63 -6.51 13.20 26.59
N ASP A 64 -5.50 12.46 27.07
CA ASP A 64 -4.14 12.56 26.52
C ASP A 64 -4.13 11.91 25.15
N ALA A 65 -4.54 12.67 24.15
CA ALA A 65 -4.12 12.44 22.77
C ALA A 65 -2.68 12.95 22.63
N ASP A 66 -1.74 12.32 23.29
CA ASP A 66 -0.33 12.40 22.94
C ASP A 66 -0.18 11.75 21.58
N SER A 67 -0.33 12.55 20.53
CA SER A 67 0.14 12.23 19.19
C SER A 67 1.67 12.19 19.27
N ARG A 68 2.20 11.08 19.78
CA ARG A 68 3.60 10.73 19.57
C ARG A 68 3.75 10.56 18.07
N GLN A 69 4.24 11.61 17.46
CA GLN A 69 4.83 11.60 16.15
C GLN A 69 6.01 10.62 16.24
N LEU A 70 5.72 9.34 16.01
CA LEU A 70 6.75 8.34 15.79
C LEU A 70 7.43 8.75 14.49
N ASP A 71 8.58 9.37 14.62
CA ASP A 71 9.54 9.55 13.56
C ASP A 71 9.90 8.16 13.03
N ALA A 72 9.11 7.71 12.05
CA ALA A 72 9.28 6.43 11.38
C ALA A 72 10.38 6.54 10.33
N SER A 73 11.59 6.88 10.77
CA SER A 73 12.79 6.71 9.94
C SER A 73 13.09 5.22 9.83
N GLY A 74 12.51 4.56 8.85
CA GLY A 74 12.77 3.15 8.52
C GLY A 74 11.54 2.27 8.29
N VAL A 75 10.34 2.79 8.40
CA VAL A 75 9.14 2.06 7.97
C VAL A 75 9.04 2.18 6.46
N ARG A 76 9.11 1.06 5.75
CA ARG A 76 8.69 1.02 4.33
C ARG A 76 7.28 1.57 4.28
N THR A 77 7.11 2.70 3.62
CA THR A 77 5.79 3.26 3.35
C THR A 77 5.07 2.25 2.45
N VAL A 78 4.17 1.46 3.03
CA VAL A 78 3.27 0.63 2.24
C VAL A 78 2.42 1.59 1.44
N LYS A 79 2.58 1.59 0.13
CA LYS A 79 1.75 2.40 -0.77
C LYS A 79 0.33 1.90 -0.65
N THR A 80 -0.49 2.64 0.04
CA THR A 80 -1.91 2.36 0.20
C THR A 80 -2.63 2.64 -1.11
N LEU A 81 -3.43 1.70 -1.57
CA LEU A 81 -4.20 1.87 -2.80
C LEU A 81 -5.66 2.21 -2.47
N ALA A 82 -6.10 3.36 -2.98
CA ALA A 82 -7.51 3.77 -2.96
C ALA A 82 -7.84 4.47 -4.28
N LEU A 83 -8.65 3.85 -5.11
CA LEU A 83 -9.10 4.37 -6.39
C LEU A 83 -10.60 4.59 -6.36
N PHE A 84 -11.06 5.65 -7.02
CA PHE A 84 -12.48 5.98 -7.13
C PHE A 84 -12.81 6.45 -8.55
N SER A 85 -13.85 5.86 -9.15
CA SER A 85 -14.22 6.14 -10.54
C SER A 85 -14.96 7.47 -10.73
N GLY A 86 -15.54 8.04 -9.66
CA GLY A 86 -16.60 9.01 -9.81
C GLY A 86 -17.89 8.39 -10.40
N PRO A 87 -18.95 9.19 -10.61
CA PRO A 87 -20.18 8.73 -11.24
C PRO A 87 -19.98 8.44 -12.73
N VAL A 88 -20.33 7.23 -13.15
CA VAL A 88 -20.26 6.76 -14.54
C VAL A 88 -21.68 6.40 -15.00
N ALA A 89 -22.09 6.89 -16.15
CA ALA A 89 -23.39 6.55 -16.72
C ALA A 89 -23.39 5.10 -17.24
N LEU A 90 -24.49 4.40 -17.02
CA LEU A 90 -24.72 3.09 -17.60
C LEU A 90 -25.15 3.22 -19.06
N ASP A 91 -24.74 2.26 -19.88
CA ASP A 91 -25.19 2.17 -21.28
C ASP A 91 -26.66 1.69 -21.37
N ALA A 92 -27.19 1.59 -22.61
CA ALA A 92 -28.55 1.14 -22.84
C ALA A 92 -28.81 -0.30 -22.35
N GLY A 93 -27.78 -1.11 -22.21
CA GLY A 93 -27.84 -2.46 -21.64
C GLY A 93 -27.73 -2.49 -20.11
N GLY A 94 -27.59 -1.33 -19.45
CA GLY A 94 -27.39 -1.25 -18.00
C GLY A 94 -25.97 -1.65 -17.55
N GLN A 95 -24.99 -1.52 -18.44
CA GLN A 95 -23.60 -1.88 -18.17
C GLN A 95 -22.69 -0.65 -18.22
N ALA A 96 -21.57 -0.73 -17.51
CA ALA A 96 -20.47 0.23 -17.62
C ALA A 96 -19.13 -0.49 -17.55
N LYS A 97 -18.16 -0.02 -18.34
CA LYS A 97 -16.76 -0.46 -18.27
C LYS A 97 -15.93 0.66 -17.64
N ILE A 98 -15.35 0.39 -16.51
CA ILE A 98 -14.56 1.36 -15.75
C ILE A 98 -13.11 0.86 -15.71
N PRO A 99 -12.19 1.49 -16.48
CA PRO A 99 -10.78 1.16 -16.38
C PRO A 99 -10.22 1.68 -15.05
N LEU A 100 -9.60 0.82 -14.28
CA LEU A 100 -8.88 1.18 -13.07
C LEU A 100 -7.38 0.96 -13.31
N ALA A 101 -6.60 2.03 -13.35
CA ALA A 101 -5.16 1.94 -13.45
C ALA A 101 -4.59 1.57 -12.09
N LEU A 102 -4.18 0.32 -11.92
CA LEU A 102 -3.54 -0.15 -10.70
C LEU A 102 -2.05 0.22 -10.74
N PRO A 103 -1.52 0.94 -9.74
CA PRO A 103 -0.08 1.08 -9.57
C PRO A 103 0.53 -0.27 -9.18
N ASP A 104 1.84 -0.28 -8.91
CA ASP A 104 2.51 -1.45 -8.34
C ASP A 104 1.86 -1.85 -7.00
N PHE A 105 0.95 -2.81 -7.07
CA PHE A 105 0.15 -3.28 -5.94
C PHE A 105 0.06 -4.81 -5.96
N ASN A 106 0.35 -5.41 -4.83
CA ASN A 106 0.19 -6.83 -4.60
C ASN A 106 -0.60 -7.03 -3.31
N GLY A 107 -1.81 -7.55 -3.43
CA GLY A 107 -2.70 -7.72 -2.29
C GLY A 107 -4.14 -7.98 -2.69
N GLN A 108 -5.01 -8.07 -1.72
CA GLN A 108 -6.44 -8.17 -1.95
C GLN A 108 -7.06 -6.77 -2.02
N LEU A 109 -7.84 -6.53 -3.05
CA LEU A 109 -8.65 -5.31 -3.18
C LEU A 109 -10.08 -5.60 -2.76
N ARG A 110 -10.71 -4.61 -2.14
CA ARG A 110 -12.17 -4.57 -2.02
C ARG A 110 -12.72 -3.63 -3.10
N LEU A 111 -13.46 -4.20 -4.03
CA LEU A 111 -14.24 -3.43 -4.99
C LEU A 111 -15.61 -3.18 -4.41
N MET A 112 -15.98 -1.93 -4.25
CA MET A 112 -17.27 -1.52 -3.73
C MET A 112 -18.00 -0.72 -4.80
N ALA A 113 -19.15 -1.18 -5.22
CA ALA A 113 -19.96 -0.54 -6.23
C ALA A 113 -21.29 -0.07 -5.67
N VAL A 114 -21.69 1.14 -6.03
CA VAL A 114 -23.01 1.69 -5.75
C VAL A 114 -23.63 2.14 -7.06
N ALA A 115 -24.79 1.60 -7.36
CA ALA A 115 -25.55 1.94 -8.56
C ALA A 115 -26.91 2.52 -8.20
N TRP A 116 -27.35 3.49 -8.98
CA TRP A 116 -28.66 4.11 -8.80
C TRP A 116 -29.29 4.55 -10.12
N ASP A 117 -30.58 4.57 -10.12
CA ASP A 117 -31.41 5.23 -11.11
C ASP A 117 -32.46 6.12 -10.37
N ARG A 118 -33.46 6.60 -11.09
CA ARG A 118 -34.50 7.44 -10.49
C ARG A 118 -35.31 6.76 -9.38
N ASN A 119 -35.43 5.43 -9.43
CA ASN A 119 -36.34 4.65 -8.60
C ASN A 119 -35.64 3.55 -7.80
N ARG A 120 -34.39 3.22 -8.14
CA ARG A 120 -33.67 2.06 -7.60
C ARG A 120 -32.30 2.45 -7.11
N LEU A 121 -31.89 1.76 -6.10
CA LEU A 121 -30.60 1.91 -5.47
C LEU A 121 -30.05 0.51 -5.15
N GLY A 122 -28.80 0.27 -5.48
CA GLY A 122 -28.17 -1.02 -5.26
C GLY A 122 -26.71 -0.89 -4.90
N ARG A 123 -26.18 -1.96 -4.33
CA ARG A 123 -24.75 -2.10 -4.04
C ARG A 123 -24.25 -3.48 -4.42
N ALA A 124 -22.98 -3.57 -4.70
CA ALA A 124 -22.27 -4.83 -4.89
C ALA A 124 -20.85 -4.71 -4.35
N GLU A 125 -20.28 -5.85 -3.98
CA GLU A 125 -18.93 -5.96 -3.47
C GLU A 125 -18.22 -7.15 -4.10
N ALA A 126 -16.93 -7.03 -4.36
CA ALA A 126 -16.05 -8.11 -4.78
C ALA A 126 -14.67 -7.93 -4.18
N ALA A 127 -13.98 -9.04 -3.92
CA ALA A 127 -12.66 -9.03 -3.30
C ALA A 127 -11.62 -9.76 -4.18
N PRO A 128 -11.22 -9.18 -5.33
CA PRO A 128 -10.22 -9.79 -6.18
C PRO A 128 -8.84 -9.75 -5.53
N LEU A 129 -8.08 -10.82 -5.74
CA LEU A 129 -6.66 -10.86 -5.43
C LEU A 129 -5.87 -10.34 -6.63
N VAL A 130 -5.07 -9.30 -6.40
CA VAL A 130 -4.15 -8.72 -7.37
C VAL A 130 -2.74 -9.11 -6.98
N ARG A 131 -2.01 -9.69 -7.91
CA ARG A 131 -0.61 -10.05 -7.71
C ARG A 131 0.11 -10.08 -9.06
N ASP A 132 1.39 -9.75 -9.02
CA ASP A 132 2.24 -9.93 -10.17
C ASP A 132 2.41 -11.41 -10.49
N PRO A 133 2.57 -11.77 -11.76
CA PRO A 133 2.85 -13.15 -12.15
C PRO A 133 4.23 -13.65 -11.68
N LEU A 134 5.16 -12.72 -11.42
CA LEU A 134 6.44 -12.98 -10.78
C LEU A 134 6.60 -12.14 -9.51
N ALA A 135 6.99 -12.76 -8.41
CA ALA A 135 7.43 -12.05 -7.22
C ALA A 135 8.93 -11.80 -7.28
N ALA A 136 9.34 -10.55 -7.21
CA ALA A 136 10.75 -10.17 -7.20
C ALA A 136 11.09 -9.43 -5.90
N HIS A 137 12.13 -9.87 -5.22
CA HIS A 137 12.58 -9.32 -3.95
C HIS A 137 14.04 -8.91 -3.99
N LEU A 138 14.35 -7.76 -3.39
CA LEU A 138 15.71 -7.29 -3.14
C LEU A 138 15.98 -7.37 -1.64
N TYR A 139 17.05 -8.04 -1.28
CA TYR A 139 17.54 -8.12 0.10
C TYR A 139 18.81 -7.28 0.21
N LEU A 140 18.69 -6.15 0.87
CA LEU A 140 19.74 -5.18 1.07
C LEU A 140 20.11 -5.10 2.55
N PRO A 141 21.37 -4.79 2.89
CA PRO A 141 21.71 -4.40 4.25
C PRO A 141 20.98 -3.10 4.62
N ARG A 142 20.74 -2.90 5.89
CA ARG A 142 20.00 -1.73 6.39
C ARG A 142 20.73 -0.41 6.13
N PHE A 143 22.05 -0.43 6.20
CA PHE A 143 22.96 0.68 5.90
C PHE A 143 24.37 0.14 5.66
N LEU A 144 25.24 0.96 5.09
CA LEU A 144 26.65 0.70 4.88
C LEU A 144 27.46 1.90 5.41
N ALA A 145 28.73 1.65 5.77
CA ALA A 145 29.72 2.71 5.93
C ALA A 145 30.42 2.96 4.57
N PRO A 146 31.01 4.16 4.34
CA PRO A 146 31.83 4.39 3.18
C PRO A 146 32.91 3.33 3.04
N GLU A 147 33.16 2.88 1.82
CA GLU A 147 34.11 1.83 1.44
C GLU A 147 33.72 0.39 1.87
N ASP A 148 32.62 0.23 2.61
CA ASP A 148 32.12 -1.11 2.90
C ASP A 148 31.73 -1.84 1.64
N GLU A 149 32.07 -3.14 1.60
CA GLU A 149 31.57 -4.10 0.63
C GLU A 149 30.62 -5.07 1.30
N ASN A 150 29.45 -5.25 0.72
CA ASN A 150 28.45 -6.18 1.23
C ASN A 150 27.77 -6.92 0.09
N ARG A 151 27.12 -8.04 0.42
CA ARG A 151 26.37 -8.82 -0.51
C ARG A 151 24.90 -8.40 -0.50
N VAL A 152 24.37 -8.15 -1.71
CA VAL A 152 22.95 -7.93 -1.92
C VAL A 152 22.39 -9.11 -2.69
N SER A 153 21.19 -9.54 -2.38
CA SER A 153 20.56 -10.67 -3.04
C SER A 153 19.29 -10.23 -3.76
N ALA A 154 19.15 -10.70 -5.01
CA ALA A 154 17.92 -10.60 -5.76
C ALA A 154 17.30 -11.98 -5.88
N SER A 155 16.02 -12.11 -5.55
CA SER A 155 15.27 -13.35 -5.66
C SER A 155 14.06 -13.13 -6.55
N VAL A 156 13.83 -14.05 -7.48
CA VAL A 156 12.66 -14.08 -8.36
C VAL A 156 11.94 -15.40 -8.18
N GLN A 157 10.64 -15.34 -7.98
CA GLN A 157 9.78 -16.52 -7.83
C GLN A 157 8.66 -16.47 -8.86
N ASN A 158 8.46 -17.59 -9.56
CA ASN A 158 7.30 -17.78 -10.43
C ASN A 158 6.04 -18.04 -9.58
N LEU A 159 4.99 -17.24 -9.78
CA LEU A 159 3.67 -17.43 -9.19
C LEU A 159 2.65 -17.92 -10.23
N SER A 160 2.68 -17.37 -11.44
CA SER A 160 1.78 -17.71 -12.55
C SER A 160 2.25 -17.11 -13.88
N ALA A 161 3.55 -16.83 -14.00
CA ALA A 161 4.09 -16.20 -15.19
C ALA A 161 4.06 -17.16 -16.40
N PRO A 162 3.83 -16.65 -17.61
CA PRO A 162 3.92 -17.45 -18.83
C PRO A 162 5.28 -18.12 -18.99
N PRO A 163 5.34 -19.31 -19.63
CA PRO A 163 6.61 -19.92 -19.98
C PRO A 163 7.48 -19.01 -20.83
N GLY A 164 8.79 -19.02 -20.56
CA GLY A 164 9.77 -18.25 -21.30
C GLY A 164 10.93 -17.79 -20.41
N ASP A 165 11.84 -17.04 -21.04
CA ASP A 165 13.02 -16.49 -20.37
C ASP A 165 12.74 -15.06 -19.90
N TYR A 166 13.10 -14.83 -18.66
CA TYR A 166 12.99 -13.53 -18.00
C TYR A 166 14.39 -13.01 -17.71
N HIS A 167 14.71 -11.84 -18.23
CA HIS A 167 16.01 -11.21 -18.07
C HIS A 167 15.99 -10.25 -16.89
N ILE A 168 16.83 -10.51 -15.92
CA ILE A 168 16.94 -9.72 -14.70
C ILE A 168 18.23 -8.90 -14.75
N ARG A 169 18.13 -7.61 -14.47
CA ARG A 169 19.27 -6.69 -14.39
C ARG A 169 19.16 -5.85 -13.12
N LEU A 170 20.22 -5.84 -12.35
CA LEU A 170 20.42 -4.87 -11.28
C LEU A 170 21.13 -3.64 -11.82
N SER A 171 20.62 -2.46 -11.48
CA SER A 171 21.29 -1.18 -11.65
C SER A 171 21.36 -0.45 -10.31
N VAL A 172 22.39 0.34 -10.11
CA VAL A 172 22.57 1.15 -8.90
C VAL A 172 22.91 2.58 -9.27
N ASP A 173 22.56 3.48 -8.37
CA ASP A 173 22.85 4.91 -8.52
C ASP A 173 23.14 5.55 -7.15
N GLY A 174 23.74 6.76 -7.17
CA GLY A 174 24.02 7.54 -5.97
C GLY A 174 25.25 7.07 -5.20
N ALA A 175 25.08 6.80 -3.90
CA ALA A 175 26.16 6.53 -2.96
C ALA A 175 26.75 5.11 -3.03
N VAL A 176 26.33 4.26 -3.97
CA VAL A 176 26.73 2.86 -4.09
C VAL A 176 27.12 2.47 -5.51
N ALA A 177 27.93 1.42 -5.65
CA ALA A 177 28.33 0.84 -6.94
C ALA A 177 28.26 -0.69 -6.92
N ILE A 178 28.02 -1.29 -8.07
CA ILE A 178 28.16 -2.74 -8.32
C ILE A 178 29.36 -2.94 -9.23
N GLY A 179 30.25 -3.90 -8.87
CA GLY A 179 31.52 -4.12 -9.56
C GLY A 179 31.43 -4.83 -10.90
N GLU A 180 30.35 -5.58 -11.18
CA GLU A 180 30.15 -6.33 -12.41
C GLU A 180 28.72 -6.19 -12.91
N PRO A 181 28.45 -6.42 -14.23
CA PRO A 181 27.10 -6.39 -14.74
C PRO A 181 26.25 -7.43 -14.01
N ALA A 182 25.36 -6.93 -13.16
CA ALA A 182 24.53 -7.75 -12.32
C ALA A 182 23.29 -8.18 -13.12
N THR A 183 23.48 -9.18 -13.99
CA THR A 183 22.42 -9.75 -14.83
C THR A 183 22.34 -11.26 -14.66
N PHE A 184 21.13 -11.80 -14.75
CA PHE A 184 20.88 -13.24 -14.85
C PHE A 184 19.57 -13.50 -15.57
N THR A 185 19.41 -14.74 -16.06
CA THR A 185 18.17 -15.17 -16.70
C THR A 185 17.45 -16.15 -15.79
N PHE A 186 16.15 -15.96 -15.65
CA PHE A 186 15.24 -16.85 -14.94
C PHE A 186 14.29 -17.48 -15.95
N THR A 187 14.34 -18.80 -16.07
CA THR A 187 13.51 -19.52 -17.05
C THR A 187 12.28 -20.11 -16.36
N VAL A 188 11.10 -19.78 -16.88
CA VAL A 188 9.84 -20.40 -16.52
C VAL A 188 9.50 -21.44 -17.57
N ALA A 189 9.57 -22.72 -17.20
CA ALA A 189 9.23 -23.84 -18.09
C ALA A 189 7.71 -24.07 -18.13
N ASP A 190 7.03 -23.90 -17.00
CA ASP A 190 5.59 -24.07 -16.84
C ASP A 190 5.07 -23.05 -15.85
N SER A 191 3.95 -22.37 -16.19
CA SER A 191 3.30 -21.39 -15.33
C SER A 191 2.78 -21.96 -14.01
N ALA A 192 2.46 -23.25 -13.97
CA ALA A 192 1.98 -23.93 -12.77
C ALA A 192 3.10 -24.31 -11.80
N VAL A 193 4.35 -24.32 -12.24
CA VAL A 193 5.50 -24.69 -11.42
C VAL A 193 6.05 -23.45 -10.71
N GLN A 194 5.94 -23.42 -9.41
CA GLN A 194 6.54 -22.37 -8.58
C GLN A 194 8.02 -22.67 -8.39
N ASN A 195 8.88 -22.07 -9.20
CA ASN A 195 10.33 -22.12 -9.03
C ASN A 195 10.85 -20.77 -8.49
N VAL A 196 11.94 -20.84 -7.77
CA VAL A 196 12.63 -19.68 -7.18
C VAL A 196 14.07 -19.69 -7.59
N GLU A 197 14.57 -18.58 -8.04
CA GLU A 197 15.99 -18.37 -8.26
C GLU A 197 16.47 -17.14 -7.50
N SER A 198 17.64 -17.25 -6.90
CA SER A 198 18.26 -16.17 -6.14
C SER A 198 19.71 -16.00 -6.57
N ARG A 199 20.13 -14.76 -6.79
CA ARG A 199 21.52 -14.39 -7.12
C ARG A 199 22.01 -13.33 -6.15
N THR A 200 23.30 -13.44 -5.84
CA THR A 200 23.98 -12.53 -4.92
C THR A 200 25.00 -11.70 -5.69
N PHE A 201 25.04 -10.42 -5.43
CA PHE A 201 25.93 -9.45 -6.06
C PHE A 201 26.69 -8.67 -4.99
N ASN A 202 27.91 -8.25 -5.31
CA ASN A 202 28.71 -7.41 -4.42
C ASN A 202 28.34 -5.94 -4.62
N LEU A 203 27.92 -5.29 -3.55
CA LEU A 203 27.61 -3.86 -3.50
C LEU A 203 28.71 -3.17 -2.69
N ARG A 204 29.28 -2.12 -3.24
CA ARG A 204 30.26 -1.25 -2.57
C ARG A 204 29.67 0.11 -2.27
N ALA A 205 29.84 0.58 -1.06
CA ALA A 205 29.53 1.94 -0.68
C ALA A 205 30.65 2.89 -1.07
N LEU A 206 30.32 4.01 -1.71
CA LEU A 206 31.29 4.99 -2.22
C LEU A 206 31.51 6.15 -1.25
N GLN A 207 30.41 6.80 -0.88
CA GLN A 207 30.44 8.02 -0.07
C GLN A 207 29.17 8.13 0.77
N PRO A 208 29.17 8.94 1.85
CA PRO A 208 27.94 9.16 2.61
C PRO A 208 26.81 9.72 1.73
N GLY A 209 25.60 9.18 1.88
CA GLY A 209 24.45 9.58 1.09
C GLY A 209 23.41 8.47 0.99
N VAL A 210 22.56 8.56 0.00
CA VAL A 210 21.57 7.54 -0.33
C VAL A 210 21.95 6.88 -1.64
N GLY A 211 22.02 5.56 -1.65
CA GLY A 211 22.14 4.75 -2.85
C GLY A 211 20.78 4.19 -3.24
N GLN A 212 20.51 4.12 -4.54
CA GLN A 212 19.34 3.48 -5.10
C GLN A 212 19.75 2.18 -5.80
N VAL A 213 19.01 1.11 -5.51
CA VAL A 213 19.18 -0.19 -6.17
C VAL A 213 17.89 -0.50 -6.90
N ARG A 214 17.98 -0.72 -8.22
CA ARG A 214 16.84 -1.06 -9.07
C ARG A 214 17.03 -2.44 -9.67
N LEU A 215 16.02 -3.27 -9.51
CA LEU A 215 15.91 -4.56 -10.19
C LEU A 215 14.95 -4.37 -11.35
N HIS A 216 15.46 -4.52 -12.56
CA HIS A 216 14.68 -4.56 -13.79
C HIS A 216 14.47 -6.00 -14.21
N LEU A 217 13.27 -6.36 -14.55
CA LEU A 217 12.91 -7.68 -15.03
C LEU A 217 12.09 -7.53 -16.31
N ASP A 218 12.62 -8.02 -17.41
CA ASP A 218 12.00 -8.02 -18.73
C ASP A 218 11.66 -9.46 -19.12
N GLY A 219 10.48 -9.69 -19.65
CA GLY A 219 10.01 -11.03 -19.99
C GLY A 219 9.18 -11.11 -21.28
N PRO A 220 8.64 -12.29 -21.59
CA PRO A 220 7.81 -12.51 -22.77
C PRO A 220 6.62 -11.57 -22.84
N ASN A 221 6.12 -11.34 -24.07
CA ASN A 221 4.93 -10.51 -24.33
C ASN A 221 5.02 -9.06 -23.82
N GLY A 222 6.25 -8.53 -23.69
CA GLY A 222 6.45 -7.17 -23.18
C GLY A 222 6.28 -7.03 -21.68
N PHE A 223 6.31 -8.13 -20.93
CA PHE A 223 6.28 -8.07 -19.47
C PHE A 223 7.47 -7.29 -18.93
N GLN A 224 7.21 -6.34 -18.08
CA GLN A 224 8.23 -5.55 -17.39
C GLN A 224 7.84 -5.37 -15.92
N LEU A 225 8.83 -5.55 -15.05
CA LEU A 225 8.71 -5.34 -13.63
C LEU A 225 9.94 -4.60 -13.13
N VAL A 226 9.72 -3.54 -12.34
CA VAL A 226 10.81 -2.80 -11.70
C VAL A 226 10.58 -2.81 -10.19
N ARG A 227 11.63 -3.10 -9.44
CA ARG A 227 11.66 -2.98 -7.99
C ARG A 227 12.77 -2.04 -7.60
N GLU A 228 12.44 -1.08 -6.76
CA GLU A 228 13.38 -0.10 -6.26
C GLU A 228 13.54 -0.22 -4.75
N ALA A 229 14.74 -0.07 -4.28
CA ALA A 229 15.07 -0.01 -2.88
C ALA A 229 16.19 0.99 -2.61
N GLU A 230 16.12 1.66 -1.49
CA GLU A 230 17.12 2.62 -1.05
C GLU A 230 18.01 2.02 0.04
N ILE A 231 19.28 2.42 0.02
CA ILE A 231 20.25 2.08 1.04
C ILE A 231 21.00 3.32 1.51
N GLY A 232 21.00 3.54 2.82
CA GLY A 232 21.76 4.64 3.42
C GLY A 232 23.24 4.30 3.58
N VAL A 233 24.12 5.17 3.10
CA VAL A 233 25.55 5.11 3.42
C VAL A 233 25.85 6.18 4.48
N ARG A 234 26.28 5.75 5.65
CA ARG A 234 26.48 6.63 6.82
C ARG A 234 27.93 6.55 7.30
N PRO A 235 28.53 7.65 7.75
CA PRO A 235 29.85 7.61 8.37
C PRO A 235 29.87 6.62 9.53
N ALA A 236 30.95 5.87 9.67
CA ALA A 236 31.15 4.92 10.77
C ALA A 236 31.24 5.61 12.16
N GLN A 237 31.56 6.90 12.18
CA GLN A 237 31.66 7.69 13.40
C GLN A 237 30.59 8.80 13.41
N ALA A 238 30.02 9.05 14.58
CA ALA A 238 29.10 10.16 14.79
C ALA A 238 29.85 11.49 14.58
N ILE A 239 29.25 12.42 13.84
CA ILE A 239 29.78 13.79 13.71
C ILE A 239 29.61 14.48 15.05
N THR A 240 30.72 14.69 15.76
CA THR A 240 30.74 15.46 17.03
C THR A 240 30.95 16.93 16.69
N THR A 241 29.90 17.75 16.85
CA THR A 241 30.03 19.19 16.70
C THR A 241 30.45 19.79 18.05
N THR A 242 31.71 20.21 18.18
CA THR A 242 32.17 20.96 19.35
C THR A 242 31.82 22.42 19.18
N ARG A 243 30.82 22.95 19.87
CA ARG A 243 30.58 24.39 19.97
C ARG A 243 31.63 24.99 20.90
N ALA A 244 32.57 25.73 20.36
CA ALA A 244 33.40 26.60 21.17
C ALA A 244 32.53 27.77 21.70
N ALA A 245 32.32 27.81 23.00
CA ALA A 245 31.75 28.98 23.65
C ALA A 245 32.80 30.11 23.62
N LYS A 246 32.45 31.26 23.05
CA LYS A 246 33.18 32.50 23.15
C LYS A 246 32.71 33.24 24.39
#